data_220fda68977d9ba656031a24e26af258
#
_entry.id   220fda68977d9ba656031a24e26af258
#
_cell.length_a   1.000
_cell.length_b   1.000
_cell.length_c   1.000
_cell.angle_alpha   90.00
_cell.angle_beta   90.00
_cell.angle_gamma   90.00
#
_symmetry.space_group_name_H-M   'P 1'
#
loop_
_entity.id
_entity.type
_entity.pdbx_description
1 polymer ?
#
loop_
_entity_poly.entity_id
_entity_poly.type
_entity_poly.pdbx_seq_one_letter_code
_entity_poly.pdbx_strand_id
1 'polypeptide(L)'
;MPIRAFSPLRRLLIGGLLASVASALLPWSEALADDAKTLRIGYQKFNSINILKGSGALEKALAPQGVKVSWHEFAAGPQLLEALSTGAIDLGHAADAPSVFAQAAGKPVVYLAAEQPYPRGIGLVVREGDHLAGVQDLKGKRVATGRGWNAQYLLAVALEQAGLSYQDITPAYVNNAADAVAALQSGSVQAVTLWDPFLAAAESQPGLKNLRDGSGLSNNRTFYLSTASYADQHRALLKTFFTELGKVSQWANAKPAEVAALLAPQLGITANVLEVASERRNYNAVAITPQIVAEQQKLADTFQGLGLIPHKLQVADAVYPASVLP
;
A
#
# COMPACT_ATOMS: atom_id res chain seq x y z
N MET A 1 80.89 0.22 -1.49
CA MET A 1 81.58 -0.66 -2.46
C MET A 1 80.59 -1.65 -2.99
N PRO A 2 80.65 -1.90 -4.31
CA PRO A 2 80.74 -1.00 -5.45
C PRO A 2 79.59 -1.09 -6.46
N ILE A 3 79.43 -0.06 -7.14
CA ILE A 3 78.96 0.27 -8.48
C ILE A 3 79.31 -0.75 -9.58
N ARG A 4 78.39 -1.06 -10.45
CA ARG A 4 78.56 -1.37 -11.88
C ARG A 4 77.24 -1.09 -12.56
N ALA A 5 77.00 -0.08 -13.31
CA ALA A 5 77.54 0.48 -14.56
C ALA A 5 77.19 -0.37 -15.81
N PHE A 6 76.33 0.21 -16.61
CA PHE A 6 76.21 0.27 -18.06
C PHE A 6 76.03 -0.97 -18.94
N SER A 7 74.99 -0.95 -19.75
CA SER A 7 75.21 -0.84 -21.20
C SER A 7 73.90 -0.53 -21.95
N PRO A 8 73.91 0.34 -23.00
CA PRO A 8 72.76 0.77 -23.81
C PRO A 8 72.71 0.00 -25.13
N LEU A 9 71.54 -0.08 -25.74
CA LEU A 9 71.21 -0.25 -27.19
C LEU A 9 69.80 -0.81 -27.24
N ARG A 10 68.81 -0.17 -27.77
CA ARG A 10 68.59 0.20 -29.16
C ARG A 10 67.37 1.13 -29.26
N ARG A 11 67.61 2.27 -29.86
CA ARG A 11 66.58 3.04 -30.59
C ARG A 11 66.17 2.24 -31.80
N LEU A 12 64.87 2.31 -32.09
CA LEU A 12 64.16 2.25 -33.38
C LEU A 12 62.92 1.39 -33.23
N LEU A 13 61.79 2.04 -33.17
CA LEU A 13 60.70 1.90 -34.12
C LEU A 13 59.60 2.88 -33.72
N ILE A 14 59.67 4.06 -34.31
CA ILE A 14 58.58 5.00 -34.49
C ILE A 14 57.77 4.48 -35.65
N GLY A 15 56.50 4.28 -35.48
CA GLY A 15 55.61 4.06 -36.61
C GLY A 15 54.42 3.17 -36.31
N GLY A 16 53.25 3.78 -36.15
CA GLY A 16 51.99 3.07 -36.39
C GLY A 16 51.26 2.54 -35.18
N LEU A 17 50.38 3.33 -34.58
CA LEU A 17 49.05 2.96 -34.13
C LEU A 17 48.27 4.21 -33.65
N LEU A 18 48.01 5.07 -34.61
CA LEU A 18 46.88 6.02 -34.51
C LEU A 18 45.75 5.45 -35.36
N ALA A 19 44.99 4.53 -34.83
CA ALA A 19 43.65 4.16 -35.33
C ALA A 19 43.13 3.02 -34.43
N SER A 20 42.30 3.30 -33.46
CA SER A 20 41.30 2.40 -32.85
C SER A 20 40.90 2.85 -31.43
N VAL A 21 40.50 4.13 -31.25
CA VAL A 21 39.69 4.56 -30.10
C VAL A 21 38.50 5.34 -30.61
N ALA A 22 37.67 4.66 -31.37
CA ALA A 22 36.35 5.17 -31.76
C ALA A 22 35.40 3.99 -31.91
N SER A 23 34.98 3.35 -30.82
CA SER A 23 33.82 2.43 -30.83
C SER A 23 33.60 1.87 -29.41
N ALA A 24 33.24 2.71 -28.45
CA ALA A 24 32.65 2.25 -27.19
C ALA A 24 31.78 3.35 -26.54
N LEU A 25 31.06 4.12 -27.37
CA LEU A 25 30.05 5.06 -26.90
C LEU A 25 28.69 4.69 -27.49
N LEU A 26 28.14 3.54 -27.13
CA LEU A 26 26.76 3.13 -27.33
C LEU A 26 26.54 1.86 -26.47
N PRO A 27 25.45 1.65 -25.78
CA PRO A 27 24.19 2.39 -25.68
C PRO A 27 23.70 2.56 -24.24
N TRP A 28 24.07 3.61 -23.54
CA TRP A 28 23.42 3.93 -22.26
C TRP A 28 22.16 4.77 -22.44
N SER A 29 21.86 5.22 -23.65
CA SER A 29 20.63 6.00 -23.96
C SER A 29 19.36 5.15 -24.01
N GLU A 30 19.43 3.87 -24.37
CA GLU A 30 18.21 3.06 -24.55
C GLU A 30 17.63 2.56 -23.23
N ALA A 31 18.46 2.28 -22.23
CA ALA A 31 17.97 1.84 -20.91
C ALA A 31 17.23 2.96 -20.17
N LEU A 32 17.67 4.22 -20.31
CA LEU A 32 16.97 5.37 -19.71
C LEU A 32 15.73 5.79 -20.50
N ALA A 33 15.67 5.52 -21.81
CA ALA A 33 14.50 5.80 -22.64
C ALA A 33 13.36 4.79 -22.43
N ASP A 34 13.68 3.56 -22.05
CA ASP A 34 12.65 2.53 -21.75
C ASP A 34 12.01 2.76 -20.37
N ASP A 35 12.73 3.32 -19.42
CA ASP A 35 12.21 3.70 -18.10
C ASP A 35 11.23 4.88 -18.17
N ALA A 36 11.41 5.80 -19.10
CA ALA A 36 10.54 6.97 -19.31
C ALA A 36 9.15 6.61 -19.89
N LYS A 37 8.96 5.38 -20.32
CA LYS A 37 7.69 4.86 -20.87
C LYS A 37 7.06 3.74 -20.02
N THR A 38 7.47 3.59 -18.79
CA THR A 38 6.95 2.56 -17.91
C THR A 38 6.16 3.22 -16.76
N LEU A 39 4.89 2.83 -16.57
CA LEU A 39 4.08 3.17 -15.40
C LEU A 39 4.27 2.06 -14.37
N ARG A 40 4.94 2.36 -13.24
CA ARG A 40 5.20 1.44 -12.15
C ARG A 40 4.13 1.59 -11.08
N ILE A 41 3.32 0.55 -10.87
CA ILE A 41 2.16 0.59 -9.96
C ILE A 41 2.40 -0.33 -8.78
N GLY A 42 2.37 0.23 -7.57
CA GLY A 42 2.37 -0.51 -6.33
C GLY A 42 0.96 -0.96 -5.93
N TYR A 43 0.82 -2.21 -5.51
CA TYR A 43 -0.45 -2.74 -5.04
C TYR A 43 -0.27 -3.66 -3.83
N GLN A 44 -1.35 -3.85 -3.09
CA GLN A 44 -1.49 -4.82 -2.01
C GLN A 44 -2.55 -5.85 -2.41
N LYS A 45 -2.59 -6.99 -1.74
CA LYS A 45 -3.62 -8.00 -2.00
C LYS A 45 -5.02 -7.43 -1.78
N PHE A 46 -5.91 -7.70 -2.72
CA PHE A 46 -7.34 -7.44 -2.66
C PHE A 46 -7.74 -5.94 -2.63
N ASN A 47 -7.82 -5.35 -3.81
CA ASN A 47 -8.36 -4.00 -4.05
C ASN A 47 -8.65 -3.79 -5.54
N SER A 48 -9.16 -2.60 -5.90
CA SER A 48 -9.45 -2.24 -7.29
C SER A 48 -8.25 -2.33 -8.22
N ILE A 49 -7.03 -2.07 -7.74
CA ILE A 49 -5.80 -2.22 -8.55
C ILE A 49 -5.53 -3.69 -8.90
N ASN A 50 -5.80 -4.65 -7.99
CA ASN A 50 -5.71 -6.08 -8.32
C ASN A 50 -6.68 -6.48 -9.42
N ILE A 51 -7.90 -5.95 -9.40
CA ILE A 51 -8.91 -6.20 -10.41
C ILE A 51 -8.47 -5.61 -11.74
N LEU A 52 -7.99 -4.37 -11.74
CA LEU A 52 -7.45 -3.69 -12.93
C LEU A 52 -6.28 -4.48 -13.54
N LYS A 53 -5.32 -4.91 -12.72
CA LYS A 53 -4.21 -5.79 -13.11
C LYS A 53 -4.73 -7.10 -13.71
N GLY A 54 -5.64 -7.79 -13.01
CA GLY A 54 -6.19 -9.08 -13.46
C GLY A 54 -6.97 -9.00 -14.76
N SER A 55 -7.58 -7.86 -15.06
CA SER A 55 -8.35 -7.63 -16.30
C SER A 55 -7.47 -7.36 -17.52
N GLY A 56 -6.23 -6.89 -17.34
CA GLY A 56 -5.34 -6.42 -18.42
C GLY A 56 -5.86 -5.18 -19.16
N ALA A 57 -6.85 -4.48 -18.59
CA ALA A 57 -7.49 -3.34 -19.25
C ALA A 57 -6.56 -2.14 -19.39
N LEU A 58 -5.74 -1.89 -18.36
CA LEU A 58 -4.81 -0.77 -18.36
C LEU A 58 -3.70 -0.94 -19.40
N GLU A 59 -3.12 -2.13 -19.50
CA GLU A 59 -2.11 -2.46 -20.49
C GLU A 59 -2.64 -2.26 -21.91
N LYS A 60 -3.87 -2.71 -22.17
CA LYS A 60 -4.53 -2.52 -23.49
C LYS A 60 -4.76 -1.04 -23.79
N ALA A 61 -5.18 -0.24 -22.80
CA ALA A 61 -5.41 1.18 -22.99
C ALA A 61 -4.13 1.99 -23.21
N LEU A 62 -2.99 1.56 -22.63
CA LEU A 62 -1.73 2.27 -22.69
C LEU A 62 -0.81 1.79 -23.84
N ALA A 63 -1.01 0.59 -24.36
CA ALA A 63 -0.21 0.04 -25.46
C ALA A 63 -0.12 0.95 -26.70
N PRO A 64 -1.21 1.61 -27.18
CA PRO A 64 -1.14 2.54 -28.30
C PRO A 64 -0.27 3.78 -28.03
N GLN A 65 -0.03 4.12 -26.76
CA GLN A 65 0.81 5.24 -26.32
C GLN A 65 2.28 4.82 -26.14
N GLY A 66 2.59 3.53 -26.34
CA GLY A 66 3.91 2.95 -26.12
C GLY A 66 4.30 2.89 -24.62
N VAL A 67 3.32 2.96 -23.70
CA VAL A 67 3.56 2.89 -22.26
C VAL A 67 3.39 1.46 -21.78
N LYS A 68 4.43 0.92 -21.13
CA LYS A 68 4.39 -0.37 -20.43
C LYS A 68 3.83 -0.17 -19.02
N VAL A 69 3.18 -1.19 -18.47
CA VAL A 69 2.73 -1.21 -17.07
C VAL A 69 3.53 -2.25 -16.32
N SER A 70 4.06 -1.88 -15.18
CA SER A 70 4.76 -2.80 -14.28
C SER A 70 4.09 -2.80 -12.90
N TRP A 71 3.83 -3.98 -12.37
CA TRP A 71 3.07 -4.19 -11.15
C TRP A 71 3.98 -4.70 -10.02
N HIS A 72 3.94 -4.04 -8.86
CA HIS A 72 4.77 -4.35 -7.71
C HIS A 72 3.90 -4.64 -6.48
N GLU A 73 3.96 -5.87 -5.97
CA GLU A 73 3.19 -6.27 -4.79
C GLU A 73 3.91 -5.90 -3.49
N PHE A 74 3.15 -5.39 -2.53
CA PHE A 74 3.61 -5.06 -1.19
C PHE A 74 2.73 -5.73 -0.13
N ALA A 75 3.34 -6.17 0.97
CA ALA A 75 2.63 -6.85 2.05
C ALA A 75 1.66 -5.93 2.81
N ALA A 76 1.99 -4.63 2.92
CA ALA A 76 1.16 -3.63 3.60
C ALA A 76 1.48 -2.20 3.11
N GLY A 77 0.61 -1.24 3.49
CA GLY A 77 0.70 0.16 3.07
C GLY A 77 2.02 0.86 3.38
N PRO A 78 2.61 0.72 4.56
CA PRO A 78 3.87 1.40 4.89
C PRO A 78 5.01 1.09 3.91
N GLN A 79 5.18 -0.18 3.50
CA GLN A 79 6.22 -0.59 2.55
C GLN A 79 5.96 -0.03 1.14
N LEU A 80 4.69 -0.01 0.71
CA LEU A 80 4.29 0.58 -0.56
C LEU A 80 4.61 2.09 -0.58
N LEU A 81 4.26 2.81 0.49
CA LEU A 81 4.51 4.25 0.58
C LEU A 81 5.99 4.60 0.71
N GLU A 82 6.81 3.69 1.27
CA GLU A 82 8.27 3.80 1.19
C GLU A 82 8.74 3.75 -0.27
N ALA A 83 8.33 2.73 -1.02
CA ALA A 83 8.68 2.57 -2.43
C ALA A 83 8.20 3.76 -3.30
N LEU A 84 7.01 4.30 -3.00
CA LEU A 84 6.50 5.49 -3.69
C LEU A 84 7.34 6.72 -3.38
N SER A 85 7.73 6.92 -2.12
CA SER A 85 8.51 8.08 -1.68
C SER A 85 9.92 8.12 -2.25
N THR A 86 10.50 6.96 -2.55
CA THR A 86 11.83 6.81 -3.15
C THR A 86 11.81 6.77 -4.68
N GLY A 87 10.62 6.83 -5.30
CA GLY A 87 10.47 6.75 -6.77
C GLY A 87 10.66 5.34 -7.34
N ALA A 88 10.64 4.29 -6.51
CA ALA A 88 10.65 2.91 -6.99
C ALA A 88 9.34 2.52 -7.69
N ILE A 89 8.24 3.17 -7.32
CA ILE A 89 6.94 3.12 -8.00
C ILE A 89 6.41 4.54 -8.22
N ASP A 90 5.50 4.71 -9.19
CA ASP A 90 4.97 5.99 -9.62
C ASP A 90 3.57 6.28 -9.04
N LEU A 91 2.81 5.23 -8.85
CA LEU A 91 1.43 5.25 -8.38
C LEU A 91 1.19 4.06 -7.48
N GLY A 92 0.36 4.25 -6.47
CA GLY A 92 -0.05 3.15 -5.62
C GLY A 92 -1.31 3.49 -4.84
N HIS A 93 -1.71 2.56 -3.97
CA HIS A 93 -2.79 2.80 -3.03
C HIS A 93 -2.37 2.39 -1.62
N ALA A 94 -2.91 3.10 -0.65
CA ALA A 94 -2.79 2.72 0.75
C ALA A 94 -4.08 3.09 1.50
N ALA A 95 -4.33 2.43 2.61
CA ALA A 95 -5.40 2.81 3.51
C ALA A 95 -5.11 4.18 4.18
N ASP A 96 -6.08 4.67 4.91
CA ASP A 96 -6.07 5.95 5.62
C ASP A 96 -4.85 6.13 6.54
N ALA A 97 -4.64 5.24 7.50
CA ALA A 97 -3.57 5.38 8.49
C ALA A 97 -2.15 5.33 7.88
N PRO A 98 -1.76 4.37 7.01
CA PRO A 98 -0.45 4.39 6.38
C PRO A 98 -0.14 5.71 5.68
N SER A 99 -1.14 6.32 5.03
CA SER A 99 -0.99 7.60 4.31
C SER A 99 -0.67 8.75 5.26
N VAL A 100 -1.32 8.80 6.44
CA VAL A 100 -1.02 9.77 7.51
C VAL A 100 0.40 9.57 8.06
N PHE A 101 0.81 8.33 8.30
CA PHE A 101 2.17 8.06 8.76
C PHE A 101 3.24 8.46 7.73
N ALA A 102 2.97 8.27 6.44
CA ALA A 102 3.86 8.72 5.38
C ALA A 102 3.99 10.26 5.37
N GLN A 103 2.87 10.98 5.47
CA GLN A 103 2.87 12.43 5.58
C GLN A 103 3.60 12.90 6.85
N ALA A 104 3.36 12.28 8.00
CA ALA A 104 4.05 12.58 9.26
C ALA A 104 5.56 12.37 9.19
N ALA A 105 6.01 11.43 8.37
CA ALA A 105 7.42 11.19 8.10
C ALA A 105 8.02 12.13 7.04
N GLY A 106 7.26 13.13 6.56
CA GLY A 106 7.71 14.10 5.56
C GLY A 106 7.91 13.52 4.16
N LYS A 107 7.27 12.37 3.85
CA LYS A 107 7.38 11.74 2.52
C LYS A 107 6.65 12.58 1.47
N PRO A 108 7.21 12.72 0.25
CA PRO A 108 6.65 13.57 -0.81
C PRO A 108 5.46 12.89 -1.52
N VAL A 109 4.51 12.38 -0.76
CA VAL A 109 3.32 11.70 -1.29
C VAL A 109 2.10 12.60 -1.23
N VAL A 110 1.26 12.53 -2.27
CA VAL A 110 0.00 13.29 -2.35
C VAL A 110 -1.18 12.37 -2.61
N TYR A 111 -2.33 12.75 -2.05
CA TYR A 111 -3.61 12.08 -2.26
C TYR A 111 -4.21 12.53 -3.60
N LEU A 112 -4.41 11.58 -4.52
CA LEU A 112 -5.01 11.84 -5.84
C LEU A 112 -6.52 11.62 -5.84
N ALA A 113 -6.98 10.56 -5.19
CA ALA A 113 -8.37 10.15 -5.08
C ALA A 113 -8.56 9.25 -3.86
N ALA A 114 -9.81 9.03 -3.46
CA ALA A 114 -10.20 8.13 -2.39
C ALA A 114 -11.18 7.07 -2.89
N GLU A 115 -11.32 5.95 -2.20
CA GLU A 115 -12.43 5.02 -2.35
C GLU A 115 -13.55 5.31 -1.36
N GLN A 116 -14.71 4.71 -1.56
CA GLN A 116 -15.80 4.76 -0.61
C GLN A 116 -15.43 4.05 0.71
N PRO A 117 -16.06 4.42 1.84
CA PRO A 117 -15.85 3.71 3.10
C PRO A 117 -16.23 2.23 2.98
N TYR A 118 -15.46 1.36 3.64
CA TYR A 118 -15.85 -0.04 3.83
C TYR A 118 -15.47 -0.54 5.24
N PRO A 119 -16.13 0.00 6.28
CA PRO A 119 -15.79 -0.22 7.67
C PRO A 119 -15.85 -1.69 8.09
N ARG A 120 -16.68 -2.52 7.45
CA ARG A 120 -16.78 -3.96 7.71
C ARG A 120 -15.58 -4.77 7.19
N GLY A 121 -14.72 -4.17 6.38
CA GLY A 121 -13.50 -4.79 5.85
C GLY A 121 -12.28 -4.68 6.77
N ILE A 122 -12.47 -4.30 8.02
CA ILE A 122 -11.42 -4.18 9.04
C ILE A 122 -11.98 -4.68 10.37
N GLY A 123 -11.18 -5.40 11.18
CA GLY A 123 -11.69 -6.00 12.41
C GLY A 123 -10.63 -6.40 13.43
N LEU A 124 -11.13 -6.63 14.65
CA LEU A 124 -10.41 -7.23 15.75
C LEU A 124 -10.83 -8.71 15.84
N VAL A 125 -9.89 -9.62 15.63
CA VAL A 125 -10.14 -11.06 15.64
C VAL A 125 -9.56 -11.67 16.91
N VAL A 126 -10.31 -12.59 17.54
CA VAL A 126 -9.95 -13.32 18.75
C VAL A 126 -10.24 -14.80 18.57
N ARG A 127 -9.66 -15.65 19.42
CA ARG A 127 -10.09 -17.05 19.53
C ARG A 127 -11.41 -17.14 20.29
N GLU A 128 -12.33 -17.97 19.84
CA GLU A 128 -13.59 -18.24 20.53
C GLU A 128 -13.37 -18.81 21.94
N GLY A 129 -12.37 -19.69 22.10
CA GLY A 129 -12.01 -20.31 23.36
C GLY A 129 -11.44 -19.35 24.41
N ASP A 130 -11.06 -18.12 24.06
CA ASP A 130 -10.61 -17.13 25.04
C ASP A 130 -11.77 -16.44 25.77
N HIS A 131 -13.01 -16.72 25.38
CA HIS A 131 -14.25 -16.19 26.00
C HIS A 131 -14.31 -14.67 26.14
N LEU A 132 -13.64 -13.93 25.22
CA LEU A 132 -13.71 -12.47 25.17
C LEU A 132 -15.08 -12.05 24.60
N ALA A 133 -15.84 -11.28 25.37
CA ALA A 133 -17.19 -10.83 25.01
C ALA A 133 -17.19 -9.48 24.29
N GLY A 134 -16.18 -8.64 24.57
CA GLY A 134 -16.07 -7.31 23.97
C GLY A 134 -14.66 -6.73 24.09
N VAL A 135 -14.50 -5.52 23.55
CA VAL A 135 -13.20 -4.82 23.53
C VAL A 135 -12.70 -4.50 24.94
N GLN A 136 -13.59 -4.29 25.91
CA GLN A 136 -13.24 -4.06 27.33
C GLN A 136 -12.44 -5.22 27.95
N ASP A 137 -12.61 -6.45 27.42
CA ASP A 137 -11.91 -7.64 27.91
C ASP A 137 -10.45 -7.71 27.43
N LEU A 138 -10.05 -6.78 26.56
CA LEU A 138 -8.66 -6.66 26.11
C LEU A 138 -7.74 -5.98 27.14
N LYS A 139 -8.28 -5.44 28.25
CA LYS A 139 -7.45 -4.85 29.30
C LYS A 139 -6.42 -5.84 29.81
N GLY A 140 -5.14 -5.40 29.81
CA GLY A 140 -3.99 -6.23 30.19
C GLY A 140 -3.59 -7.31 29.18
N LYS A 141 -4.25 -7.39 28.02
CA LYS A 141 -4.00 -8.42 27.01
C LYS A 141 -2.94 -7.96 26.00
N ARG A 142 -2.32 -8.93 25.34
CA ARG A 142 -1.43 -8.70 24.21
C ARG A 142 -2.26 -8.70 22.92
N VAL A 143 -2.10 -7.65 22.10
CA VAL A 143 -2.84 -7.48 20.84
C VAL A 143 -1.85 -7.31 19.71
N ALA A 144 -1.89 -8.18 18.69
CA ALA A 144 -1.06 -8.04 17.52
C ALA A 144 -1.65 -7.00 16.56
N THR A 145 -0.79 -6.09 16.09
CA THR A 145 -1.12 -5.07 15.10
C THR A 145 0.16 -4.64 14.37
N GLY A 146 0.02 -4.05 13.18
CA GLY A 146 1.17 -3.41 12.52
C GLY A 146 1.24 -1.93 12.84
N ARG A 147 2.45 -1.41 12.97
CA ARG A 147 2.68 0.03 13.18
C ARG A 147 2.24 0.81 11.93
N GLY A 148 1.36 1.78 12.11
CA GLY A 148 0.84 2.60 11.02
C GLY A 148 -0.19 1.88 10.13
N TRP A 149 -0.76 0.75 10.57
CA TRP A 149 -1.86 0.10 9.86
C TRP A 149 -3.20 0.81 10.11
N ASN A 150 -4.12 0.75 9.13
CA ASN A 150 -5.51 1.15 9.32
C ASN A 150 -6.17 0.38 10.47
N ALA A 151 -5.82 -0.90 10.61
CA ALA A 151 -6.30 -1.75 11.68
C ALA A 151 -5.75 -1.35 13.07
N GLN A 152 -4.61 -0.65 13.15
CA GLN A 152 -4.13 -0.03 14.38
C GLN A 152 -5.01 1.16 14.80
N TYR A 153 -5.50 1.94 13.82
CA TYR A 153 -6.47 3.00 14.10
C TYR A 153 -7.78 2.44 14.66
N LEU A 154 -8.32 1.38 14.04
CA LEU A 154 -9.49 0.69 14.58
C LEU A 154 -9.28 0.26 16.04
N LEU A 155 -8.13 -0.34 16.35
CA LEU A 155 -7.78 -0.76 17.71
C LEU A 155 -7.83 0.43 18.68
N ALA A 156 -7.22 1.54 18.32
CA ALA A 156 -7.15 2.74 19.15
C ALA A 156 -8.55 3.28 19.48
N VAL A 157 -9.39 3.47 18.46
CA VAL A 157 -10.74 4.04 18.66
C VAL A 157 -11.71 3.04 19.28
N ALA A 158 -11.52 1.74 19.08
CA ALA A 158 -12.32 0.70 19.73
C ALA A 158 -12.01 0.61 21.22
N LEU A 159 -10.74 0.72 21.61
CA LEU A 159 -10.35 0.80 23.03
C LEU A 159 -10.94 2.04 23.69
N GLU A 160 -10.81 3.21 23.07
CA GLU A 160 -11.39 4.46 23.57
C GLU A 160 -12.91 4.35 23.77
N GLN A 161 -13.64 3.79 22.78
CA GLN A 161 -15.08 3.57 22.90
C GLN A 161 -15.43 2.62 24.06
N ALA A 162 -14.55 1.66 24.37
CA ALA A 162 -14.72 0.72 25.48
C ALA A 162 -14.25 1.29 26.85
N GLY A 163 -13.87 2.58 26.90
CA GLY A 163 -13.36 3.23 28.13
C GLY A 163 -11.93 2.81 28.50
N LEU A 164 -11.18 2.28 27.53
CA LEU A 164 -9.77 1.90 27.69
C LEU A 164 -8.86 2.88 26.96
N SER A 165 -7.62 2.96 27.43
CA SER A 165 -6.54 3.64 26.73
C SER A 165 -5.67 2.64 25.94
N TYR A 166 -4.87 3.15 25.02
CA TYR A 166 -3.91 2.31 24.28
C TYR A 166 -2.85 1.68 25.19
N GLN A 167 -2.59 2.29 26.38
CA GLN A 167 -1.70 1.80 27.41
C GLN A 167 -2.28 0.67 28.26
N ASP A 168 -3.62 0.47 28.22
CA ASP A 168 -4.27 -0.64 28.91
C ASP A 168 -4.04 -2.00 28.23
N ILE A 169 -3.41 -2.04 27.06
CA ILE A 169 -3.02 -3.25 26.35
C ILE A 169 -1.51 -3.31 26.14
N THR A 170 -1.00 -4.48 25.77
CA THR A 170 0.40 -4.64 25.30
C THR A 170 0.38 -4.88 23.79
N PRO A 171 0.69 -3.87 22.95
CA PRO A 171 0.74 -4.06 21.50
C PRO A 171 1.93 -4.94 21.12
N ALA A 172 1.68 -5.97 20.32
CA ALA A 172 2.68 -6.84 19.69
C ALA A 172 2.76 -6.45 18.21
N TYR A 173 3.81 -5.72 17.84
CA TYR A 173 3.94 -5.25 16.47
C TYR A 173 4.44 -6.36 15.55
N VAL A 174 3.76 -6.50 14.40
CA VAL A 174 4.06 -7.47 13.32
C VAL A 174 4.14 -6.74 11.99
N ASN A 175 4.77 -7.39 10.99
CA ASN A 175 5.03 -6.77 9.69
C ASN A 175 4.02 -7.16 8.59
N ASN A 176 3.25 -8.22 8.80
CA ASN A 176 2.25 -8.72 7.86
C ASN A 176 1.09 -9.43 8.58
N ALA A 177 -0.01 -9.66 7.86
CA ALA A 177 -1.21 -10.29 8.41
C ALA A 177 -1.00 -11.77 8.77
N ALA A 178 -0.13 -12.49 8.05
CA ALA A 178 0.11 -13.90 8.33
C ALA A 178 0.79 -14.09 9.70
N ASP A 179 1.78 -13.26 10.03
CA ASP A 179 2.43 -13.27 11.35
C ASP A 179 1.43 -12.92 12.46
N ALA A 180 0.50 -11.98 12.20
CA ALA A 180 -0.55 -11.64 13.16
C ALA A 180 -1.45 -12.85 13.46
N VAL A 181 -1.94 -13.52 12.43
CA VAL A 181 -2.80 -14.71 12.57
C VAL A 181 -2.05 -15.85 13.28
N ALA A 182 -0.80 -16.11 12.89
CA ALA A 182 0.04 -17.13 13.54
C ALA A 182 0.24 -16.84 15.04
N ALA A 183 0.46 -15.57 15.42
CA ALA A 183 0.58 -15.16 16.82
C ALA A 183 -0.72 -15.39 17.61
N LEU A 184 -1.90 -15.16 16.98
CA LEU A 184 -3.19 -15.45 17.59
C LEU A 184 -3.40 -16.98 17.79
N GLN A 185 -3.14 -17.75 16.74
CA GLN A 185 -3.32 -19.22 16.76
C GLN A 185 -2.40 -19.91 17.76
N SER A 186 -1.15 -19.44 17.91
CA SER A 186 -0.20 -19.97 18.90
C SER A 186 -0.51 -19.55 20.34
N GLY A 187 -1.45 -18.62 20.57
CA GLY A 187 -1.74 -18.08 21.90
C GLY A 187 -0.75 -17.01 22.38
N SER A 188 0.22 -16.61 21.54
CA SER A 188 1.18 -15.57 21.88
C SER A 188 0.53 -14.20 22.08
N VAL A 189 -0.64 -13.98 21.48
CA VAL A 189 -1.51 -12.82 21.67
C VAL A 189 -2.96 -13.27 21.83
N GLN A 190 -3.80 -12.41 22.41
CA GLN A 190 -5.22 -12.69 22.65
C GLN A 190 -6.12 -12.08 21.57
N ALA A 191 -5.66 -11.09 20.87
CA ALA A 191 -6.37 -10.49 19.74
C ALA A 191 -5.40 -10.07 18.63
N VAL A 192 -5.92 -9.94 17.42
CA VAL A 192 -5.21 -9.38 16.29
C VAL A 192 -6.08 -8.39 15.55
N THR A 193 -5.47 -7.40 14.91
CA THR A 193 -6.16 -6.50 14.00
C THR A 193 -5.89 -6.93 12.56
N LEU A 194 -6.94 -7.03 11.75
CA LEU A 194 -6.85 -7.47 10.36
C LEU A 194 -7.70 -6.58 9.45
N TRP A 195 -7.43 -6.68 8.15
CA TRP A 195 -8.24 -6.11 7.08
C TRP A 195 -8.49 -7.17 6.00
N ASP A 196 -9.51 -6.93 5.15
CA ASP A 196 -9.81 -7.84 4.05
C ASP A 196 -8.67 -7.87 3.00
N PRO A 197 -8.35 -9.05 2.48
CA PRO A 197 -9.09 -10.30 2.59
C PRO A 197 -8.68 -11.17 3.80
N PHE A 198 -7.70 -10.72 4.58
CA PHE A 198 -7.18 -11.49 5.74
C PHE A 198 -8.21 -11.58 6.87
N LEU A 199 -9.05 -10.54 7.04
CA LEU A 199 -10.16 -10.59 7.98
C LEU A 199 -11.17 -11.67 7.59
N ALA A 200 -11.66 -11.68 6.37
CA ALA A 200 -12.59 -12.70 5.88
C ALA A 200 -11.97 -14.10 5.93
N ALA A 201 -10.66 -14.22 5.63
CA ALA A 201 -9.94 -15.49 5.75
C ALA A 201 -9.85 -15.98 7.20
N ALA A 202 -9.62 -15.08 8.16
CA ALA A 202 -9.61 -15.43 9.59
C ALA A 202 -11.01 -15.82 10.08
N GLU A 203 -12.04 -15.07 9.71
CA GLU A 203 -13.44 -15.37 10.06
C GLU A 203 -13.94 -16.70 9.48
N SER A 204 -13.36 -17.17 8.37
CA SER A 204 -13.68 -18.49 7.80
C SER A 204 -13.02 -19.66 8.53
N GLN A 205 -12.10 -19.41 9.45
CA GLN A 205 -11.41 -20.44 10.22
C GLN A 205 -12.19 -20.83 11.46
N PRO A 206 -12.43 -22.12 11.70
CA PRO A 206 -13.04 -22.57 12.95
C PRO A 206 -12.27 -22.10 14.19
N GLY A 207 -12.98 -21.64 15.20
CA GLY A 207 -12.39 -21.21 16.46
C GLY A 207 -11.86 -19.76 16.47
N LEU A 208 -11.98 -19.02 15.36
CA LEU A 208 -11.72 -17.58 15.30
C LEU A 208 -13.05 -16.82 15.11
N LYS A 209 -13.16 -15.67 15.75
CA LYS A 209 -14.30 -14.76 15.55
C LYS A 209 -13.84 -13.30 15.48
N ASN A 210 -14.59 -12.51 14.72
CA ASN A 210 -14.48 -11.06 14.75
C ASN A 210 -15.16 -10.51 15.99
N LEU A 211 -14.40 -9.91 16.87
CA LEU A 211 -14.89 -9.30 18.11
C LEU A 211 -15.53 -7.94 17.85
N ARG A 212 -14.94 -7.16 16.93
CA ARG A 212 -15.39 -5.80 16.59
C ARG A 212 -14.89 -5.44 15.21
N ASP A 213 -15.77 -4.99 14.32
CA ASP A 213 -15.42 -4.39 13.03
C ASP A 213 -15.33 -2.85 13.11
N GLY A 214 -15.07 -2.21 11.98
CA GLY A 214 -14.90 -0.76 11.89
C GLY A 214 -16.22 0.03 11.91
N SER A 215 -17.39 -0.63 11.93
CA SER A 215 -18.68 0.06 11.84
C SER A 215 -18.87 1.08 12.96
N GLY A 216 -19.08 2.35 12.59
CA GLY A 216 -19.22 3.46 13.54
C GLY A 216 -17.90 3.94 14.17
N LEU A 217 -16.75 3.35 13.83
CA LEU A 217 -15.43 3.67 14.38
C LEU A 217 -14.43 4.16 13.36
N SER A 218 -14.34 3.48 12.22
CA SER A 218 -13.38 3.77 11.18
C SER A 218 -14.04 3.69 9.81
N ASN A 219 -13.81 4.65 8.95
CA ASN A 219 -14.25 4.60 7.56
C ASN A 219 -13.44 3.59 6.73
N ASN A 220 -12.25 3.22 7.18
CA ASN A 220 -11.38 2.28 6.50
C ASN A 220 -11.24 2.61 5.00
N ARG A 221 -10.94 3.88 4.68
CA ARG A 221 -10.79 4.32 3.29
C ARG A 221 -9.48 3.86 2.69
N THR A 222 -9.49 3.63 1.40
CA THR A 222 -8.28 3.52 0.59
C THR A 222 -8.09 4.84 -0.17
N PHE A 223 -6.83 5.28 -0.29
CA PHE A 223 -6.43 6.43 -1.09
C PHE A 223 -5.51 5.98 -2.22
N TYR A 224 -5.64 6.62 -3.37
CA TYR A 224 -4.68 6.52 -4.48
C TYR A 224 -3.67 7.65 -4.32
N LEU A 225 -2.39 7.28 -4.36
CA LEU A 225 -1.29 8.18 -4.04
C LEU A 225 -0.21 8.16 -5.13
N SER A 226 0.41 9.31 -5.30
CA SER A 226 1.58 9.51 -6.14
C SER A 226 2.49 10.55 -5.50
N THR A 227 3.54 11.00 -6.19
CA THR A 227 4.22 12.25 -5.87
C THR A 227 3.61 13.41 -6.66
N ALA A 228 3.67 14.63 -6.14
CA ALA A 228 3.16 15.80 -6.85
C ALA A 228 3.88 15.99 -8.20
N SER A 229 5.21 15.81 -8.22
CA SER A 229 6.01 15.90 -9.44
C SER A 229 5.57 14.90 -10.51
N TYR A 230 5.34 13.65 -10.14
CA TYR A 230 4.86 12.65 -11.10
C TYR A 230 3.46 12.99 -11.61
N ALA A 231 2.56 13.38 -10.72
CA ALA A 231 1.19 13.74 -11.07
C ALA A 231 1.12 14.94 -12.02
N ASP A 232 1.97 15.96 -11.83
CA ASP A 232 2.07 17.12 -12.73
C ASP A 232 2.53 16.76 -14.13
N GLN A 233 3.53 15.89 -14.23
CA GLN A 233 4.14 15.48 -15.50
C GLN A 233 3.29 14.46 -16.28
N HIS A 234 2.45 13.67 -15.60
CA HIS A 234 1.77 12.51 -16.17
C HIS A 234 0.24 12.54 -16.02
N ARG A 235 -0.39 13.74 -15.96
CA ARG A 235 -1.85 13.89 -15.78
C ARG A 235 -2.69 13.07 -16.77
N ALA A 236 -2.31 13.07 -18.05
CA ALA A 236 -3.03 12.32 -19.08
C ALA A 236 -2.98 10.80 -18.81
N LEU A 237 -1.82 10.31 -18.37
CA LEU A 237 -1.62 8.91 -17.99
C LEU A 237 -2.47 8.53 -16.76
N LEU A 238 -2.48 9.38 -15.74
CA LEU A 238 -3.30 9.18 -14.54
C LEU A 238 -4.80 9.21 -14.86
N LYS A 239 -5.25 10.08 -15.77
CA LYS A 239 -6.65 10.07 -16.23
C LYS A 239 -7.01 8.76 -16.95
N THR A 240 -6.10 8.23 -17.77
CA THR A 240 -6.29 6.90 -18.40
C THR A 240 -6.39 5.82 -17.35
N PHE A 241 -5.49 5.83 -16.35
CA PHE A 241 -5.53 4.90 -15.22
C PHE A 241 -6.88 4.94 -14.49
N PHE A 242 -7.36 6.11 -14.09
CA PHE A 242 -8.63 6.26 -13.37
C PHE A 242 -9.84 5.94 -14.24
N THR A 243 -9.77 6.18 -15.57
CA THR A 243 -10.81 5.77 -16.51
C THR A 243 -10.95 4.26 -16.54
N GLU A 244 -9.85 3.53 -16.71
CA GLU A 244 -9.89 2.06 -16.74
C GLU A 244 -10.23 1.48 -15.35
N LEU A 245 -9.71 2.08 -14.28
CA LEU A 245 -10.08 1.72 -12.92
C LEU A 245 -11.58 1.87 -12.67
N GLY A 246 -12.20 2.96 -13.15
CA GLY A 246 -13.62 3.19 -13.02
C GLY A 246 -14.46 2.10 -13.71
N LYS A 247 -14.06 1.67 -14.91
CA LYS A 247 -14.75 0.59 -15.66
C LYS A 247 -14.70 -0.74 -14.88
N VAL A 248 -13.52 -1.14 -14.41
CA VAL A 248 -13.39 -2.39 -13.64
C VAL A 248 -14.05 -2.29 -12.28
N SER A 249 -14.11 -1.11 -11.67
CA SER A 249 -14.81 -0.87 -10.40
C SER A 249 -16.31 -1.04 -10.54
N GLN A 250 -16.91 -0.52 -11.61
CA GLN A 250 -18.34 -0.72 -11.90
C GLN A 250 -18.67 -2.20 -12.07
N TRP A 251 -17.87 -2.93 -12.85
CA TRP A 251 -18.02 -4.38 -13.00
C TRP A 251 -17.87 -5.09 -11.65
N ALA A 252 -16.86 -4.74 -10.85
CA ALA A 252 -16.58 -5.37 -9.57
C ALA A 252 -17.72 -5.20 -8.56
N ASN A 253 -18.30 -4.01 -8.49
CA ASN A 253 -19.46 -3.75 -7.62
C ASN A 253 -20.70 -4.56 -8.01
N ALA A 254 -20.87 -4.85 -9.30
CA ALA A 254 -22.00 -5.62 -9.80
C ALA A 254 -21.81 -7.14 -9.72
N LYS A 255 -20.57 -7.61 -9.59
CA LYS A 255 -20.18 -9.01 -9.82
C LYS A 255 -19.16 -9.54 -8.80
N PRO A 256 -19.47 -9.50 -7.49
CA PRO A 256 -18.51 -9.90 -6.45
C PRO A 256 -18.01 -11.35 -6.60
N ALA A 257 -18.85 -12.29 -7.01
CA ALA A 257 -18.43 -13.67 -7.26
C ALA A 257 -17.46 -13.80 -8.45
N GLU A 258 -17.66 -13.02 -9.52
CA GLU A 258 -16.75 -13.00 -10.66
C GLU A 258 -15.39 -12.36 -10.28
N VAL A 259 -15.41 -11.32 -9.44
CA VAL A 259 -14.18 -10.72 -8.85
C VAL A 259 -13.44 -11.75 -8.01
N ALA A 260 -14.14 -12.48 -7.16
CA ALA A 260 -13.54 -13.53 -6.33
C ALA A 260 -12.89 -14.63 -7.19
N ALA A 261 -13.56 -15.08 -8.24
CA ALA A 261 -13.02 -16.06 -9.18
C ALA A 261 -11.77 -15.55 -9.93
N LEU A 262 -11.78 -14.27 -10.35
CA LEU A 262 -10.63 -13.63 -10.99
C LEU A 262 -9.41 -13.53 -10.06
N LEU A 263 -9.64 -13.20 -8.80
CA LEU A 263 -8.57 -12.90 -7.85
C LEU A 263 -8.04 -14.14 -7.10
N ALA A 264 -8.85 -15.19 -6.92
CA ALA A 264 -8.49 -16.38 -6.15
C ALA A 264 -7.15 -17.00 -6.58
N PRO A 265 -6.88 -17.28 -7.87
CA PRO A 265 -5.61 -17.85 -8.30
C PRO A 265 -4.43 -16.88 -8.12
N GLN A 266 -4.67 -15.57 -8.15
CA GLN A 266 -3.63 -14.54 -8.00
C GLN A 266 -3.22 -14.35 -6.53
N LEU A 267 -4.18 -14.48 -5.61
CA LEU A 267 -3.98 -14.16 -4.19
C LEU A 267 -3.69 -15.39 -3.33
N GLY A 268 -3.95 -16.60 -3.85
CA GLY A 268 -3.85 -17.85 -3.08
C GLY A 268 -4.88 -17.91 -1.95
N ILE A 269 -6.05 -17.29 -2.13
CA ILE A 269 -7.17 -17.26 -1.18
C ILE A 269 -8.39 -17.84 -1.91
N THR A 270 -9.20 -18.63 -1.21
CA THR A 270 -10.37 -19.27 -1.83
C THR A 270 -11.39 -18.25 -2.31
N ALA A 271 -12.10 -18.58 -3.40
CA ALA A 271 -13.09 -17.68 -4.00
C ALA A 271 -14.20 -17.30 -2.99
N ASN A 272 -14.68 -18.25 -2.19
CA ASN A 272 -15.73 -17.97 -1.20
C ASN A 272 -15.31 -16.89 -0.17
N VAL A 273 -14.05 -16.92 0.29
CA VAL A 273 -13.50 -15.91 1.20
C VAL A 273 -13.40 -14.54 0.50
N LEU A 274 -12.94 -14.54 -0.75
CA LEU A 274 -12.82 -13.31 -1.53
C LEU A 274 -14.18 -12.72 -1.91
N GLU A 275 -15.21 -13.54 -2.10
CA GLU A 275 -16.58 -13.08 -2.33
C GLU A 275 -17.12 -12.34 -1.12
N VAL A 276 -17.00 -12.91 0.08
CA VAL A 276 -17.36 -12.24 1.36
C VAL A 276 -16.64 -10.90 1.51
N ALA A 277 -15.35 -10.85 1.22
CA ALA A 277 -14.59 -9.62 1.27
C ALA A 277 -15.06 -8.60 0.20
N SER A 278 -15.39 -9.06 -1.02
CA SER A 278 -15.88 -8.21 -2.12
C SER A 278 -17.22 -7.58 -1.80
N GLU A 279 -18.15 -8.32 -1.17
CA GLU A 279 -19.46 -7.81 -0.77
C GLU A 279 -19.42 -6.69 0.27
N ARG A 280 -18.32 -6.59 1.03
CA ARG A 280 -18.11 -5.52 2.02
C ARG A 280 -17.63 -4.21 1.39
N ARG A 281 -17.16 -4.25 0.15
CA ARG A 281 -16.42 -3.15 -0.49
C ARG A 281 -17.23 -2.44 -1.57
N ASN A 282 -17.02 -1.14 -1.69
CA ASN A 282 -17.45 -0.34 -2.83
C ASN A 282 -16.18 0.20 -3.52
N TYR A 283 -15.91 -0.30 -4.71
CA TYR A 283 -14.65 -0.07 -5.45
C TYR A 283 -14.58 1.29 -6.17
N ASN A 284 -15.53 2.20 -6.00
CA ASN A 284 -15.53 3.47 -6.73
C ASN A 284 -14.47 4.44 -6.21
N ALA A 285 -13.59 4.90 -7.10
CA ALA A 285 -12.71 6.03 -6.85
C ALA A 285 -13.51 7.34 -6.91
N VAL A 286 -13.32 8.22 -5.91
CA VAL A 286 -13.99 9.51 -5.79
C VAL A 286 -12.98 10.63 -5.53
N ALA A 287 -13.37 11.86 -5.85
CA ALA A 287 -12.58 13.04 -5.55
C ALA A 287 -12.41 13.23 -4.03
N ILE A 288 -11.27 13.79 -3.62
CA ILE A 288 -11.01 14.16 -2.24
C ILE A 288 -11.85 15.40 -1.90
N THR A 289 -12.90 15.19 -1.11
CA THR A 289 -13.78 16.27 -0.65
C THR A 289 -13.31 16.85 0.68
N PRO A 290 -13.76 18.06 1.07
CA PRO A 290 -13.49 18.61 2.41
C PRO A 290 -13.91 17.66 3.53
N GLN A 291 -14.99 16.90 3.37
CA GLN A 291 -15.41 15.88 4.33
C GLN A 291 -14.37 14.76 4.46
N ILE A 292 -13.85 14.24 3.33
CA ILE A 292 -12.80 13.19 3.35
C ILE A 292 -11.54 13.71 4.02
N VAL A 293 -11.16 14.97 3.76
CA VAL A 293 -10.03 15.62 4.44
C VAL A 293 -10.26 15.72 5.95
N ALA A 294 -11.46 16.11 6.38
CA ALA A 294 -11.79 16.20 7.80
C ALA A 294 -11.78 14.81 8.50
N GLU A 295 -12.29 13.78 7.85
CA GLU A 295 -12.22 12.39 8.34
C GLU A 295 -10.76 11.94 8.52
N GLN A 296 -9.93 12.20 7.52
CA GLN A 296 -8.50 11.86 7.55
C GLN A 296 -7.72 12.69 8.58
N GLN A 297 -8.12 13.96 8.78
CA GLN A 297 -7.56 14.83 9.82
C GLN A 297 -7.86 14.28 11.23
N LYS A 298 -9.10 13.84 11.48
CA LYS A 298 -9.47 13.22 12.76
C LYS A 298 -8.60 12.00 13.07
N LEU A 299 -8.34 11.16 12.05
CA LEU A 299 -7.44 10.01 12.20
C LEU A 299 -6.01 10.46 12.55
N ALA A 300 -5.49 11.48 11.88
CA ALA A 300 -4.17 12.04 12.17
C ALA A 300 -4.10 12.62 13.60
N ASP A 301 -5.11 13.37 14.02
CA ASP A 301 -5.19 13.94 15.36
C ASP A 301 -5.27 12.84 16.45
N THR A 302 -5.97 11.74 16.19
CA THR A 302 -5.99 10.57 17.08
C THR A 302 -4.58 9.97 17.25
N PHE A 303 -3.86 9.72 16.16
CA PHE A 303 -2.51 9.17 16.26
C PHE A 303 -1.51 10.14 16.91
N GLN A 304 -1.68 11.44 16.70
CA GLN A 304 -0.86 12.44 17.37
C GLN A 304 -1.16 12.46 18.89
N GLY A 305 -2.42 12.42 19.28
CA GLY A 305 -2.84 12.36 20.68
C GLY A 305 -2.33 11.11 21.42
N LEU A 306 -2.16 10.00 20.70
CA LEU A 306 -1.56 8.77 21.21
C LEU A 306 -0.02 8.76 21.21
N GLY A 307 0.61 9.83 20.70
CA GLY A 307 2.07 9.91 20.55
C GLY A 307 2.64 8.96 19.49
N LEU A 308 1.81 8.46 18.57
CA LEU A 308 2.22 7.52 17.52
C LEU A 308 2.76 8.24 16.28
N ILE A 309 2.42 9.51 16.08
CA ILE A 309 3.09 10.43 15.17
C ILE A 309 3.66 11.63 15.94
N PRO A 310 4.81 12.19 15.49
CA PRO A 310 5.60 13.10 16.33
C PRO A 310 5.03 14.53 16.42
N HIS A 311 4.21 14.96 15.46
CA HIS A 311 3.68 16.32 15.39
C HIS A 311 2.30 16.36 14.74
N LYS A 312 1.60 17.47 14.95
CA LYS A 312 0.31 17.72 14.31
C LYS A 312 0.50 17.92 12.81
N LEU A 313 -0.38 17.29 12.03
CA LEU A 313 -0.41 17.40 10.57
C LEU A 313 -1.54 18.31 10.13
N GLN A 314 -1.38 18.89 8.94
CA GLN A 314 -2.47 19.41 8.12
C GLN A 314 -2.64 18.45 6.94
N VAL A 315 -3.65 17.60 6.99
CA VAL A 315 -3.88 16.60 5.94
C VAL A 315 -4.12 17.24 4.59
N ALA A 316 -4.77 18.42 4.58
CA ALA A 316 -5.04 19.20 3.36
C ALA A 316 -3.77 19.52 2.55
N ASP A 317 -2.61 19.67 3.20
CA ASP A 317 -1.33 20.01 2.54
C ASP A 317 -0.83 18.88 1.61
N ALA A 318 -1.29 17.65 1.84
CA ALA A 318 -0.95 16.51 1.01
C ALA A 318 -2.02 16.19 -0.07
N VAL A 319 -3.07 16.97 -0.20
CA VAL A 319 -4.08 16.77 -1.25
C VAL A 319 -3.58 17.35 -2.58
N TYR A 320 -3.56 16.53 -3.63
CA TYR A 320 -3.19 17.02 -4.95
C TYR A 320 -4.25 17.97 -5.49
N PRO A 321 -3.88 19.21 -5.90
CA PRO A 321 -4.84 20.28 -6.13
C PRO A 321 -5.67 20.13 -7.42
N ALA A 322 -5.22 19.32 -8.37
CA ALA A 322 -5.89 19.16 -9.66
C ALA A 322 -6.56 17.79 -9.78
N SER A 323 -7.78 17.74 -10.33
CA SER A 323 -8.44 16.47 -10.57
C SER A 323 -7.68 15.64 -11.63
N VAL A 324 -7.46 14.37 -11.31
CA VAL A 324 -6.96 13.33 -12.23
C VAL A 324 -8.05 12.31 -12.54
N LEU A 325 -9.23 12.46 -11.95
CA LEU A 325 -10.41 11.67 -12.27
C LEU A 325 -10.99 12.08 -13.64
N PRO A 326 -11.64 11.17 -14.36
CA PRO A 326 -12.26 11.44 -15.64
C PRO A 326 -13.39 12.44 -15.55
#